data_22cda7cbf003fcdd12344df108806d0a
#
_entry.id   22cda7cbf003fcdd12344df108806d0a
#
_cell.length_a   1.000
_cell.length_b   1.000
_cell.length_c   1.000
_cell.angle_alpha   90.00
_cell.angle_beta   90.00
_cell.angle_gamma   90.00
#
_symmetry.space_group_name_H-M   'P 1'
#
loop_
_entity.id
_entity.type
_entity.pdbx_description
1 polymer ?
#
loop_
_entity_poly.entity_id
_entity_poly.type
_entity_poly.pdbx_seq_one_letter_code
_entity_poly.pdbx_strand_id
1 'polypeptide(L)'
;DVTLTTVKVRNFDNTTATVTPMALVNGSFQNWRSMAAGSGRRVTRQVYFDFKSIGFVSDEQKQALISKGLFTEDELKGNHINIALYRQYIERYLSSRKDIVPEMGLLVREVEATQSGLPLCFVFFIKNDPAVHYEHTLAEIVEWCYAMANEFKLTIYQQFPNQNA
;
A
#
# COMPACT_ATOMS: atom_id res chain seq x y z
N ASP A 1 16.53 21.30 -19.58
CA ASP A 1 17.15 22.57 -19.20
C ASP A 1 16.53 23.14 -17.92
N VAL A 2 17.39 23.60 -17.04
CA VAL A 2 16.98 24.33 -15.86
C VAL A 2 16.89 25.81 -16.24
N THR A 3 15.67 26.34 -16.26
CA THR A 3 15.50 27.77 -16.39
C THR A 3 15.69 28.42 -15.03
N LEU A 4 15.88 29.73 -14.99
CA LEU A 4 16.05 30.50 -13.73
C LEU A 4 14.82 30.39 -12.81
N THR A 5 13.67 30.06 -13.33
CA THR A 5 12.40 30.10 -12.62
C THR A 5 11.70 28.77 -12.43
N THR A 6 11.89 27.80 -13.34
CA THR A 6 11.14 26.54 -13.29
C THR A 6 11.99 25.34 -13.72
N VAL A 7 11.67 24.18 -13.13
CA VAL A 7 12.21 22.88 -13.47
C VAL A 7 11.04 21.91 -13.65
N LYS A 8 11.10 21.07 -14.69
CA LYS A 8 10.09 20.04 -14.89
C LYS A 8 10.48 18.77 -14.14
N VAL A 9 9.57 18.26 -13.32
CA VAL A 9 9.76 17.07 -12.51
C VAL A 9 8.63 16.09 -12.79
N ARG A 10 8.97 14.81 -12.94
CA ARG A 10 7.98 13.75 -13.09
C ARG A 10 7.55 13.27 -11.70
N ASN A 11 6.25 13.31 -11.43
CA ASN A 11 5.65 12.92 -10.16
C ASN A 11 5.54 11.38 -10.01
N PHE A 12 5.16 10.93 -8.80
CA PHE A 12 4.92 9.53 -8.47
C PHE A 12 3.91 8.82 -9.37
N ASP A 13 2.90 9.52 -9.83
CA ASP A 13 1.85 8.97 -10.71
C ASP A 13 2.23 8.97 -12.20
N ASN A 14 3.50 9.18 -12.48
CA ASN A 14 4.04 9.27 -13.84
C ASN A 14 3.57 10.50 -14.62
N THR A 15 3.06 11.51 -13.94
CA THR A 15 2.76 12.82 -14.53
C THR A 15 3.97 13.76 -14.40
N THR A 16 3.97 14.83 -15.17
CA THR A 16 5.04 15.83 -15.12
C THR A 16 4.49 17.12 -14.50
N ALA A 17 5.19 17.65 -13.50
CA ALA A 17 4.87 18.91 -12.87
C ALA A 17 6.00 19.91 -13.08
N THR A 18 5.67 21.18 -13.13
CA THR A 18 6.65 22.26 -13.16
C THR A 18 6.81 22.85 -11.76
N VAL A 19 8.03 22.85 -11.23
CA VAL A 19 8.33 23.38 -9.90
C VAL A 19 9.48 24.40 -9.99
N THR A 20 9.59 25.28 -8.99
CA THR A 20 10.72 26.20 -8.92
C THR A 20 11.97 25.47 -8.43
N PRO A 21 13.18 25.91 -8.82
CA PRO A 21 14.42 25.32 -8.30
C PRO A 21 14.50 25.39 -6.77
N MET A 22 13.96 26.42 -6.15
CA MET A 22 13.92 26.56 -4.69
C MET A 22 13.08 25.43 -4.05
N ALA A 23 11.98 25.05 -4.66
CA ALA A 23 11.15 23.95 -4.16
C ALA A 23 11.90 22.61 -4.18
N LEU A 24 12.75 22.38 -5.18
CA LEU A 24 13.57 21.18 -5.26
C LEU A 24 14.64 21.14 -4.16
N VAL A 25 15.20 22.30 -3.80
CA VAL A 25 16.23 22.40 -2.75
C VAL A 25 15.63 22.22 -1.36
N ASN A 26 14.47 22.82 -1.10
CA ASN A 26 13.85 22.86 0.22
C ASN A 26 12.85 21.73 0.47
N GLY A 27 12.37 21.08 -0.59
CA GLY A 27 11.40 20.00 -0.49
C GLY A 27 12.04 18.63 -0.38
N SER A 28 11.27 17.69 0.12
CA SER A 28 11.62 16.28 0.08
C SER A 28 11.44 15.78 -1.36
N PHE A 29 12.52 15.75 -2.12
CA PHE A 29 12.52 15.33 -3.50
C PHE A 29 13.06 13.91 -3.62
N GLN A 30 12.27 13.02 -4.21
CA GLN A 30 12.68 11.65 -4.52
C GLN A 30 12.82 11.47 -6.03
N ASN A 31 14.00 11.03 -6.45
CA ASN A 31 14.27 10.78 -7.86
C ASN A 31 13.74 9.39 -8.26
N TRP A 32 12.61 9.36 -8.94
CA TRP A 32 11.97 8.14 -9.41
C TRP A 32 12.40 7.83 -10.85
N ARG A 33 13.64 7.40 -10.99
CA ARG A 33 14.22 7.10 -12.30
C ARG A 33 13.40 6.09 -13.12
N SER A 34 12.83 5.11 -12.43
CA SER A 34 12.00 4.11 -13.07
C SER A 34 10.75 4.69 -13.71
N MET A 35 10.27 5.82 -13.21
CA MET A 35 9.12 6.51 -13.80
C MET A 35 9.42 7.05 -15.19
N ALA A 36 10.68 7.37 -15.48
CA ALA A 36 11.06 7.86 -16.81
C ALA A 36 10.80 6.85 -17.91
N ALA A 37 10.77 5.57 -17.60
CA ALA A 37 10.51 4.53 -18.58
C ALA A 37 9.03 4.42 -18.97
N GLY A 38 8.10 5.05 -18.24
CA GLY A 38 6.66 4.95 -18.51
C GLY A 38 6.14 3.52 -18.42
N SER A 39 6.78 2.67 -17.61
CA SER A 39 6.53 1.24 -17.58
C SER A 39 5.36 0.84 -16.68
N GLY A 40 4.75 1.79 -15.99
CA GLY A 40 3.65 1.48 -15.09
C GLY A 40 2.75 2.67 -14.76
N ARG A 41 1.55 2.35 -14.30
CA ARG A 41 0.57 3.34 -13.83
C ARG A 41 0.50 3.28 -12.31
N ARG A 42 0.52 4.44 -11.69
CA ARG A 42 0.40 4.57 -10.24
C ARG A 42 -1.00 4.24 -9.78
N VAL A 43 -1.07 3.43 -8.72
CA VAL A 43 -2.31 3.17 -7.99
C VAL A 43 -2.15 3.70 -6.57
N THR A 44 -3.15 4.41 -6.09
CA THR A 44 -3.25 4.84 -4.70
C THR A 44 -4.64 4.46 -4.20
N ARG A 45 -4.70 3.65 -3.16
CA ARG A 45 -5.96 3.24 -2.53
C ARG A 45 -5.83 3.33 -1.02
N GLN A 46 -6.90 3.69 -0.35
CA GLN A 46 -6.97 3.72 1.10
C GLN A 46 -8.03 2.75 1.59
N VAL A 47 -7.70 2.01 2.64
CA VAL A 47 -8.61 1.16 3.36
C VAL A 47 -8.64 1.62 4.81
N TYR A 48 -9.82 1.81 5.37
CA TYR A 48 -9.99 2.29 6.74
C TYR A 48 -10.24 1.11 7.66
N PHE A 49 -9.44 1.00 8.72
CA PHE A 49 -9.57 -0.07 9.70
C PHE A 49 -10.16 0.44 11.00
N ASP A 50 -11.03 -0.38 11.62
CA ASP A 50 -11.59 -0.08 12.92
C ASP A 50 -10.48 -0.20 13.99
N PHE A 51 -10.32 0.83 14.80
CA PHE A 51 -9.32 0.85 15.88
C PHE A 51 -9.47 -0.31 16.85
N LYS A 52 -10.69 -0.76 17.11
CA LYS A 52 -10.95 -1.86 18.03
C LYS A 52 -10.37 -3.19 17.55
N SER A 53 -10.14 -3.31 16.25
CA SER A 53 -9.57 -4.53 15.67
C SER A 53 -8.04 -4.54 15.69
N ILE A 54 -7.40 -3.41 15.98
CA ILE A 54 -5.95 -3.30 16.01
C ILE A 54 -5.44 -3.69 17.40
N GLY A 55 -4.52 -4.65 17.45
CA GLY A 55 -3.98 -5.11 18.72
C GLY A 55 -2.84 -6.10 18.54
N PHE A 56 -2.35 -6.59 19.66
CA PHE A 56 -1.30 -7.60 19.66
C PHE A 56 -1.80 -8.95 19.17
N VAL A 57 -0.95 -9.64 18.43
CA VAL A 57 -1.24 -10.96 17.90
C VAL A 57 -1.04 -12.00 19.02
N SER A 58 -2.08 -12.83 19.27
CA SER A 58 -2.00 -13.92 20.24
C SER A 58 -1.18 -15.09 19.68
N ASP A 59 -0.77 -16.01 20.55
CA ASP A 59 -0.04 -17.21 20.14
C ASP A 59 -0.86 -18.07 19.18
N GLU A 60 -2.18 -18.18 19.39
CA GLU A 60 -3.09 -18.88 18.47
C GLU A 60 -3.10 -18.23 17.08
N GLN A 61 -3.16 -16.92 17.03
CA GLN A 61 -3.12 -16.18 15.77
C GLN A 61 -1.79 -16.36 15.07
N LYS A 62 -0.68 -16.36 15.80
CA LYS A 62 0.65 -16.65 15.25
C LYS A 62 0.69 -18.03 14.60
N GLN A 63 0.18 -19.05 15.29
CA GLN A 63 0.16 -20.40 14.75
C GLN A 63 -0.71 -20.52 13.51
N ALA A 64 -1.84 -19.81 13.47
CA ALA A 64 -2.68 -19.74 12.28
C ALA A 64 -1.95 -19.12 11.09
N LEU A 65 -1.22 -18.03 11.30
CA LEU A 65 -0.45 -17.38 10.24
C LEU A 65 0.70 -18.27 9.75
N ILE A 66 1.36 -18.99 10.64
CA ILE A 66 2.43 -19.94 10.30
C ILE A 66 1.87 -21.12 9.50
N SER A 67 0.77 -21.71 9.95
CA SER A 67 0.17 -22.87 9.29
C SER A 67 -0.35 -22.55 7.88
N LYS A 68 -0.76 -21.31 7.65
CA LYS A 68 -1.17 -20.81 6.32
C LYS A 68 0.01 -20.38 5.44
N GLY A 69 1.23 -20.45 5.95
CA GLY A 69 2.42 -20.08 5.20
C GLY A 69 2.62 -18.59 4.97
N LEU A 70 1.92 -17.75 5.74
CA LEU A 70 2.01 -16.30 5.59
C LEU A 70 3.25 -15.73 6.26
N PHE A 71 3.68 -16.32 7.36
CA PHE A 71 4.87 -15.95 8.11
C PHE A 71 5.59 -17.19 8.63
N THR A 72 6.89 -17.07 8.87
CA THR A 72 7.68 -18.11 9.52
C THR A 72 7.62 -17.95 11.03
N GLU A 73 7.96 -19.01 11.76
CA GLU A 73 8.03 -18.97 13.22
C GLU A 73 9.04 -17.92 13.72
N ASP A 74 10.18 -17.81 13.05
CA ASP A 74 11.21 -16.84 13.41
C ASP A 74 10.74 -15.40 13.24
N GLU A 75 9.96 -15.13 12.19
CA GLU A 75 9.41 -13.79 11.93
C GLU A 75 8.42 -13.35 13.00
N LEU A 76 7.75 -14.30 13.66
CA LEU A 76 6.71 -14.02 14.65
C LEU A 76 7.21 -14.10 16.10
N LYS A 77 8.51 -14.22 16.33
CA LYS A 77 9.08 -14.15 17.69
C LYS A 77 8.86 -12.77 18.29
N GLY A 78 8.48 -12.73 19.56
CA GLY A 78 8.22 -11.49 20.28
C GLY A 78 6.80 -10.95 20.06
N ASN A 79 6.60 -9.71 20.43
CA ASN A 79 5.31 -9.05 20.33
C ASN A 79 5.12 -8.41 18.95
N HIS A 80 3.98 -8.69 18.34
CA HIS A 80 3.63 -8.15 17.03
C HIS A 80 2.22 -7.57 17.04
N ILE A 81 2.04 -6.48 16.33
CA ILE A 81 0.73 -5.85 16.13
C ILE A 81 0.17 -6.34 14.79
N ASN A 82 -1.10 -6.73 14.79
CA ASN A 82 -1.71 -7.35 13.62
C ASN A 82 -1.66 -6.49 12.36
N ILE A 83 -1.93 -5.18 12.48
CA ILE A 83 -1.88 -4.29 11.32
C ILE A 83 -0.45 -4.14 10.76
N ALA A 84 0.57 -4.23 11.61
CA ALA A 84 1.96 -4.22 11.17
C ALA A 84 2.30 -5.46 10.34
N LEU A 85 1.84 -6.63 10.78
CA LEU A 85 2.01 -7.87 10.03
C LEU A 85 1.22 -7.85 8.71
N TYR A 86 0.01 -7.34 8.73
CA TYR A 86 -0.81 -7.16 7.53
C TYR A 86 -0.10 -6.26 6.51
N ARG A 87 0.44 -5.14 6.95
CA ARG A 87 1.18 -4.21 6.11
C ARG A 87 2.38 -4.89 5.43
N GLN A 88 3.17 -5.63 6.20
CA GLN A 88 4.31 -6.41 5.68
C GLN A 88 3.85 -7.46 4.67
N TYR A 89 2.80 -8.17 4.99
CA TYR A 89 2.25 -9.21 4.12
C TYR A 89 1.81 -8.62 2.77
N ILE A 90 1.09 -7.50 2.78
CA ILE A 90 0.60 -6.89 1.55
C ILE A 90 1.76 -6.39 0.68
N GLU A 91 2.80 -5.81 1.29
CA GLU A 91 3.99 -5.41 0.52
C GLU A 91 4.66 -6.61 -0.15
N ARG A 92 4.79 -7.73 0.55
CA ARG A 92 5.32 -8.97 -0.01
C ARG A 92 4.43 -9.52 -1.14
N TYR A 93 3.13 -9.52 -0.91
CA TYR A 93 2.15 -9.98 -1.90
C TYR A 93 2.26 -9.16 -3.19
N LEU A 94 2.27 -7.84 -3.08
CA LEU A 94 2.38 -6.96 -4.23
C LEU A 94 3.72 -7.14 -4.95
N SER A 95 4.81 -7.25 -4.22
CA SER A 95 6.13 -7.42 -4.84
C SER A 95 6.30 -8.77 -5.54
N SER A 96 5.52 -9.78 -5.15
CA SER A 96 5.57 -11.10 -5.77
C SER A 96 4.74 -11.22 -7.05
N ARG A 97 3.86 -10.25 -7.32
CA ARG A 97 3.02 -10.28 -8.52
C ARG A 97 3.80 -9.85 -9.75
N LYS A 98 3.56 -10.56 -10.85
CA LYS A 98 4.23 -10.29 -12.14
C LYS A 98 3.76 -9.01 -12.81
N ASP A 99 2.54 -8.56 -12.48
CA ASP A 99 1.92 -7.38 -13.05
C ASP A 99 2.25 -6.08 -12.29
N ILE A 100 2.98 -6.19 -11.19
CA ILE A 100 3.43 -5.05 -10.38
C ILE A 100 4.89 -4.72 -10.74
N VAL A 101 5.22 -3.43 -10.67
CA VAL A 101 6.57 -2.92 -10.91
C VAL A 101 7.10 -2.32 -9.61
N PRO A 102 7.70 -3.15 -8.72
CA PRO A 102 8.16 -2.67 -7.41
C PRO A 102 9.24 -1.58 -7.50
N GLU A 103 10.03 -1.59 -8.56
CA GLU A 103 11.12 -0.63 -8.78
C GLU A 103 10.61 0.80 -8.96
N MET A 104 9.38 0.96 -9.41
CA MET A 104 8.75 2.27 -9.55
C MET A 104 8.25 2.83 -8.22
N GLY A 105 8.02 1.95 -7.26
CA GLY A 105 7.57 2.29 -5.92
C GLY A 105 6.55 1.28 -5.41
N LEU A 106 6.73 0.87 -4.18
CA LEU A 106 5.83 -0.02 -3.49
C LEU A 106 5.83 0.35 -2.01
N LEU A 107 4.67 0.73 -1.51
CA LEU A 107 4.57 1.18 -0.13
C LEU A 107 3.16 0.95 0.40
N VAL A 108 3.08 0.35 1.57
CA VAL A 108 1.86 0.30 2.37
C VAL A 108 2.13 1.09 3.65
N ARG A 109 1.48 2.23 3.79
CA ARG A 109 1.74 3.15 4.90
C ARG A 109 0.47 3.52 5.65
N GLU A 110 0.64 3.79 6.93
CA GLU A 110 -0.43 4.37 7.74
C GLU A 110 -0.51 5.87 7.48
N VAL A 111 -1.74 6.36 7.42
CA VAL A 111 -2.04 7.78 7.33
C VAL A 111 -2.62 8.22 8.68
N GLU A 112 -2.68 9.50 8.92
CA GLU A 112 -3.19 10.04 10.17
C GLU A 112 -4.60 9.53 10.47
N ALA A 113 -4.84 9.17 11.73
CA ALA A 113 -6.13 8.67 12.19
C ALA A 113 -7.26 9.66 11.94
N THR A 114 -8.41 9.13 11.53
CA THR A 114 -9.60 9.92 11.23
C THR A 114 -10.78 9.44 12.06
N GLN A 115 -11.91 10.16 11.97
CA GLN A 115 -13.17 9.71 12.56
C GLN A 115 -13.69 8.41 11.94
N SER A 116 -13.22 8.09 10.74
CA SER A 116 -13.55 6.84 10.03
C SER A 116 -12.50 5.74 10.24
N GLY A 117 -11.77 5.78 11.35
CA GLY A 117 -10.77 4.77 11.68
C GLY A 117 -9.36 5.14 11.23
N LEU A 118 -8.49 4.14 11.19
CA LEU A 118 -7.10 4.29 10.76
C LEU A 118 -6.99 3.93 9.28
N PRO A 119 -6.65 4.92 8.41
CA PRO A 119 -6.44 4.59 6.99
C PRO A 119 -5.07 3.97 6.75
N LEU A 120 -5.07 2.92 5.95
CA LEU A 120 -3.87 2.33 5.39
C LEU A 120 -3.84 2.64 3.91
N CYS A 121 -2.78 3.30 3.45
CA CYS A 121 -2.64 3.73 2.06
C CYS A 121 -1.74 2.76 1.30
N PHE A 122 -2.27 2.18 0.22
CA PHE A 122 -1.54 1.30 -0.67
C PHE A 122 -1.08 2.10 -1.89
N VAL A 123 0.22 2.20 -2.10
CA VAL A 123 0.81 2.87 -3.26
C VAL A 123 1.64 1.86 -4.02
N PHE A 124 1.30 1.64 -5.27
CA PHE A 124 2.03 0.70 -6.12
C PHE A 124 1.82 1.05 -7.59
N PHE A 125 2.57 0.39 -8.47
CA PHE A 125 2.51 0.62 -9.91
C PHE A 125 2.19 -0.69 -10.62
N ILE A 126 1.15 -0.66 -11.44
CA ILE A 126 0.76 -1.77 -12.31
C ILE A 126 1.41 -1.55 -13.68
N LYS A 127 1.95 -2.60 -14.28
CA LYS A 127 2.54 -2.56 -15.63
C LYS A 127 1.55 -1.95 -16.62
N ASN A 128 2.08 -1.21 -17.59
CA ASN A 128 1.26 -0.64 -18.64
C ASN A 128 0.60 -1.74 -19.46
N ASP A 129 -0.71 -1.73 -19.47
CA ASP A 129 -1.57 -2.69 -20.15
C ASP A 129 -2.81 -1.95 -20.68
N PRO A 130 -3.57 -2.54 -21.59
CA PRO A 130 -4.87 -1.97 -21.98
C PRO A 130 -5.74 -1.69 -20.75
N ALA A 131 -6.51 -0.61 -20.82
CA ALA A 131 -7.28 -0.11 -19.69
C ALA A 131 -8.18 -1.17 -19.02
N VAL A 132 -8.80 -2.04 -19.83
CA VAL A 132 -9.67 -3.10 -19.30
C VAL A 132 -8.86 -4.09 -18.45
N HIS A 133 -7.71 -4.51 -18.92
CA HIS A 133 -6.84 -5.43 -18.19
C HIS A 133 -6.33 -4.79 -16.89
N TYR A 134 -5.94 -3.52 -16.96
CA TYR A 134 -5.53 -2.75 -15.79
C TYR A 134 -6.61 -2.73 -14.70
N GLU A 135 -7.86 -2.45 -15.09
CA GLU A 135 -8.97 -2.38 -14.14
C GLU A 135 -9.26 -3.75 -13.50
N HIS A 136 -9.18 -4.83 -14.26
CA HIS A 136 -9.32 -6.18 -13.72
C HIS A 136 -8.19 -6.53 -12.73
N THR A 137 -6.97 -6.21 -13.07
CA THR A 137 -5.81 -6.41 -12.18
C THR A 137 -5.96 -5.63 -10.88
N LEU A 138 -6.36 -4.36 -10.98
CA LEU A 138 -6.58 -3.51 -9.82
C LEU A 138 -7.69 -4.08 -8.92
N ALA A 139 -8.81 -4.49 -9.50
CA ALA A 139 -9.92 -5.09 -8.76
C ALA A 139 -9.47 -6.34 -8.01
N GLU A 140 -8.75 -7.22 -8.67
CA GLU A 140 -8.23 -8.47 -8.10
C GLU A 140 -7.33 -8.18 -6.90
N ILE A 141 -6.43 -7.21 -7.01
CA ILE A 141 -5.51 -6.82 -5.94
C ILE A 141 -6.29 -6.25 -4.76
N VAL A 142 -7.21 -5.33 -5.01
CA VAL A 142 -8.00 -4.67 -3.95
C VAL A 142 -8.88 -5.68 -3.22
N GLU A 143 -9.54 -6.57 -3.96
CA GLU A 143 -10.36 -7.64 -3.37
C GLU A 143 -9.53 -8.55 -2.48
N TRP A 144 -8.33 -8.92 -2.91
CA TRP A 144 -7.40 -9.73 -2.13
C TRP A 144 -6.99 -9.02 -0.84
N CYS A 145 -6.69 -7.74 -0.91
CA CYS A 145 -6.34 -6.93 0.26
C CYS A 145 -7.48 -6.88 1.28
N TYR A 146 -8.73 -6.74 0.81
CA TYR A 146 -9.89 -6.78 1.69
C TYR A 146 -10.08 -8.15 2.33
N ALA A 147 -10.00 -9.20 1.53
CA ALA A 147 -10.20 -10.57 2.02
C ALA A 147 -9.13 -10.97 3.05
N MET A 148 -7.89 -10.61 2.80
CA MET A 148 -6.78 -10.96 3.68
C MET A 148 -6.80 -10.22 5.02
N ALA A 149 -7.50 -9.11 5.13
CA ALA A 149 -7.64 -8.39 6.41
C ALA A 149 -8.21 -9.31 7.51
N ASN A 150 -9.12 -10.20 7.16
CA ASN A 150 -9.73 -11.14 8.09
C ASN A 150 -8.71 -12.15 8.67
N GLU A 151 -7.70 -12.52 7.90
CA GLU A 151 -6.65 -13.45 8.36
C GLU A 151 -5.81 -12.84 9.48
N PHE A 152 -5.78 -11.51 9.56
CA PHE A 152 -5.07 -10.76 10.59
C PHE A 152 -6.00 -10.23 11.69
N LYS A 153 -7.26 -10.70 11.70
CA LYS A 153 -8.29 -10.25 12.66
C LYS A 153 -8.53 -8.74 12.61
N LEU A 154 -8.34 -8.14 11.44
CA LEU A 154 -8.62 -6.73 11.18
C LEU A 154 -10.04 -6.57 10.66
N THR A 155 -10.75 -5.57 11.16
CA THR A 155 -12.08 -5.21 10.73
C THR A 155 -12.02 -3.92 9.93
N ILE A 156 -12.60 -3.94 8.73
CA ILE A 156 -12.69 -2.75 7.90
C ILE A 156 -13.81 -1.87 8.46
N TYR A 157 -13.52 -0.58 8.63
CA TYR A 157 -14.47 0.37 9.17
C TYR A 157 -15.68 0.52 8.24
N GLN A 158 -16.86 0.48 8.82
CA GLN A 158 -18.12 0.78 8.16
C GLN A 158 -18.89 1.76 9.03
N GLN A 159 -19.43 2.80 8.43
CA GLN A 159 -20.19 3.82 9.16
C GLN A 159 -21.44 3.23 9.80
N PHE A 160 -22.07 2.28 9.13
CA PHE A 160 -23.26 1.57 9.62
C PHE A 160 -22.98 0.07 9.59
N PRO A 161 -22.31 -0.47 10.62
CA PRO A 161 -22.04 -1.90 10.67
C PRO A 161 -23.36 -2.69 10.78
N ASN A 162 -23.39 -3.86 10.14
CA ASN A 162 -24.54 -4.75 10.27
C ASN A 162 -24.73 -5.14 11.74
N GLN A 163 -25.94 -4.91 12.27
CA GLN A 163 -26.26 -5.23 13.66
C GLN A 163 -26.31 -6.73 13.94
N ASN A 164 -26.25 -7.56 12.90
CA ASN A 164 -26.36 -9.01 12.98
C ASN A 164 -25.01 -9.75 12.85
N ALA A 165 -23.93 -9.03 13.01
CA ALA A 165 -22.59 -9.64 12.99
C ALA A 165 -22.15 -10.02 14.40
#